data_507a0dbba8d7650d8d9e76717cdeedd0
#
_entry.id   507a0dbba8d7650d8d9e76717cdeedd0
#
_cell.length_a   1.000
_cell.length_b   1.000
_cell.length_c   1.000
_cell.angle_alpha   90.00
_cell.angle_beta   90.00
_cell.angle_gamma   90.00
#
_symmetry.space_group_name_H-M   'P 1'
#
loop_
_entity.id
_entity.type
_entity.pdbx_description
1 polymer ?
#
loop_
_entity_poly.entity_id
_entity_poly.type
_entity_poly.pdbx_seq_one_letter_code
_entity_poly.pdbx_strand_id
1 'polypeptide(L)'
;MNETTIDLLLEKEAVIRVLSRYARGIDRKDAELYRSCLADPIDVHAGQYGGDGLNAEAWIAEAFEIAEAYTTTQHIITNHEVDFPDGPHGDEARCRAYLQAQHWTAEESRLLGGRYDHRLRKENGAWRIYRIGLEIDWMQDSSS
;
A
#
# COMPACT_ATOMS: atom_id res chain seq x y z
N MET A 1 -17.67 24.36 9.83
CA MET A 1 -16.96 23.60 8.76
C MET A 1 -17.91 23.43 7.59
N ASN A 2 -17.54 23.85 6.40
CA ASN A 2 -18.40 23.76 5.24
C ASN A 2 -18.40 22.33 4.64
N GLU A 3 -19.34 22.06 3.76
CA GLU A 3 -19.52 20.76 3.12
C GLU A 3 -18.27 20.28 2.38
N THR A 4 -17.61 21.16 1.62
CA THR A 4 -16.37 20.82 0.90
C THR A 4 -15.25 20.41 1.85
N THR A 5 -15.12 21.07 3.00
CA THR A 5 -14.13 20.72 4.02
C THR A 5 -14.44 19.36 4.65
N ILE A 6 -15.72 19.08 4.91
CA ILE A 6 -16.16 17.78 5.43
C ILE A 6 -15.85 16.70 4.39
N ASP A 7 -16.18 16.91 3.13
CA ASP A 7 -15.89 15.95 2.06
C ASP A 7 -14.40 15.69 1.92
N LEU A 8 -13.57 16.73 2.02
CA LEU A 8 -12.11 16.59 2.00
C LEU A 8 -11.62 15.67 3.12
N LEU A 9 -12.12 15.85 4.33
CA LEU A 9 -11.73 15.03 5.49
C LEU A 9 -12.19 13.58 5.32
N LEU A 10 -13.41 13.37 4.83
CA LEU A 10 -13.95 12.03 4.58
C LEU A 10 -13.17 11.32 3.48
N GLU A 11 -12.82 12.00 2.40
CA GLU A 11 -12.05 11.41 1.31
C GLU A 11 -10.60 11.11 1.75
N LYS A 12 -9.99 11.96 2.56
CA LYS A 12 -8.68 11.65 3.16
C LYS A 12 -8.72 10.38 3.98
N GLU A 13 -9.73 10.26 4.84
CA GLU A 13 -9.91 9.06 5.67
C GLU A 13 -10.11 7.81 4.79
N ALA A 14 -10.90 7.93 3.72
CA ALA A 14 -11.14 6.83 2.80
C ALA A 14 -9.85 6.35 2.13
N VAL A 15 -8.98 7.27 1.71
CA VAL A 15 -7.67 6.93 1.11
C VAL A 15 -6.76 6.25 2.13
N ILE A 16 -6.65 6.80 3.34
CA ILE A 16 -5.82 6.22 4.41
C ILE A 16 -6.31 4.80 4.75
N ARG A 17 -7.62 4.59 4.74
CA ARG A 17 -8.20 3.26 4.99
C ARG A 17 -7.80 2.24 3.94
N VAL A 18 -7.64 2.64 2.68
CA VAL A 18 -7.13 1.74 1.63
C VAL A 18 -5.74 1.23 1.99
N LEU A 19 -4.84 2.09 2.46
CA LEU A 19 -3.50 1.67 2.88
C LEU A 19 -3.54 0.74 4.10
N SER A 20 -4.44 0.97 5.03
CA SER A 20 -4.63 0.08 6.17
C SER A 20 -5.11 -1.32 5.75
N ARG A 21 -6.03 -1.39 4.80
CA ARG A 21 -6.51 -2.67 4.25
C ARG A 21 -5.44 -3.38 3.44
N TYR A 22 -4.65 -2.62 2.69
CA TYR A 22 -3.50 -3.12 1.94
C TYR A 22 -2.51 -3.81 2.90
N ALA A 23 -2.16 -3.17 4.01
CA ALA A 23 -1.27 -3.75 5.01
C ALA A 23 -1.87 -5.02 5.63
N ARG A 24 -3.15 -4.98 6.01
CA ARG A 24 -3.82 -6.16 6.60
C ARG A 24 -3.93 -7.30 5.60
N GLY A 25 -4.19 -7.01 4.34
CA GLY A 25 -4.29 -8.03 3.31
C GLY A 25 -3.01 -8.84 3.17
N ILE A 26 -1.88 -8.17 3.07
CA ILE A 26 -0.59 -8.86 2.96
C ILE A 26 -0.19 -9.55 4.28
N ASP A 27 -0.37 -8.89 5.42
CA ASP A 27 0.03 -9.44 6.71
C ASP A 27 -0.78 -10.67 7.13
N ARG A 28 -2.05 -10.70 6.79
CA ARG A 28 -2.94 -11.83 7.09
C ARG A 28 -3.02 -12.84 5.97
N LYS A 29 -2.29 -12.63 4.89
CA LYS A 29 -2.32 -13.47 3.69
C LYS A 29 -3.74 -13.62 3.14
N ASP A 30 -4.46 -12.50 3.16
CA ASP A 30 -5.82 -12.37 2.64
C ASP A 30 -5.77 -11.72 1.25
N ALA A 31 -5.68 -12.56 0.24
CA ALA A 31 -5.53 -12.11 -1.14
C ALA A 31 -6.75 -11.32 -1.64
N GLU A 32 -7.95 -11.67 -1.19
CA GLU A 32 -9.17 -10.97 -1.56
C GLU A 32 -9.18 -9.55 -1.02
N LEU A 33 -8.83 -9.38 0.26
CA LEU A 33 -8.72 -8.05 0.88
C LEU A 33 -7.65 -7.21 0.17
N TYR A 34 -6.47 -7.80 -0.05
CA TYR A 34 -5.37 -7.12 -0.75
C TYR A 34 -5.79 -6.69 -2.16
N ARG A 35 -6.44 -7.59 -2.90
CA ARG A 35 -6.94 -7.31 -4.25
C ARG A 35 -7.93 -6.14 -4.28
N SER A 36 -8.78 -6.02 -3.25
CA SER A 36 -9.78 -4.96 -3.18
C SER A 36 -9.17 -3.55 -3.12
N CYS A 37 -7.91 -3.45 -2.73
CA CYS A 37 -7.18 -2.17 -2.65
C CYS A 37 -6.56 -1.74 -3.97
N LEU A 38 -6.49 -2.63 -4.97
CA LEU A 38 -5.70 -2.42 -6.18
C LEU A 38 -6.57 -2.19 -7.40
N ALA A 39 -6.13 -1.27 -8.24
CA ALA A 39 -6.65 -1.12 -9.60
C ALA A 39 -6.01 -2.18 -10.51
N ASP A 40 -6.57 -2.35 -11.72
CA ASP A 40 -6.05 -3.23 -12.75
C ASP A 40 -6.17 -2.53 -14.12
N PRO A 41 -5.09 -2.30 -14.86
CA PRO A 41 -3.69 -2.64 -14.55
C PRO A 41 -3.11 -1.78 -13.43
N ILE A 42 -1.93 -2.19 -12.94
CA ILE A 42 -1.24 -1.49 -11.86
C ILE A 42 0.24 -1.29 -12.20
N ASP A 43 0.76 -0.12 -11.86
CA ASP A 43 2.19 0.15 -11.93
C ASP A 43 2.81 -0.08 -10.55
N VAL A 44 3.90 -0.83 -10.49
CA VAL A 44 4.58 -1.13 -9.22
C VAL A 44 6.06 -0.79 -9.33
N HIS A 45 6.52 0.07 -8.45
CA HIS A 45 7.91 0.48 -8.32
C HIS A 45 8.36 0.18 -6.88
N ALA A 46 8.83 -1.03 -6.65
CA ALA A 46 9.23 -1.54 -5.34
C ALA A 46 10.62 -2.18 -5.41
N GLY A 47 11.64 -1.35 -5.69
CA GLY A 47 13.01 -1.80 -5.85
C GLY A 47 13.15 -2.72 -7.07
N GLN A 48 13.57 -3.95 -6.82
CA GLN A 48 13.73 -4.96 -7.88
C GLN A 48 12.40 -5.62 -8.28
N TYR A 49 11.32 -5.35 -7.56
CA TYR A 49 10.02 -5.97 -7.78
C TYR A 49 9.08 -5.04 -8.53
N GLY A 50 8.18 -5.63 -9.30
CA GLY A 50 7.12 -4.91 -9.98
C GLY A 50 7.43 -4.63 -11.44
N GLY A 51 6.86 -3.55 -11.94
CA GLY A 51 6.93 -3.08 -13.32
C GLY A 51 5.73 -2.21 -13.67
N ASP A 52 5.66 -1.78 -14.91
CA ASP A 52 4.56 -0.95 -15.39
C ASP A 52 3.48 -1.78 -16.08
N GLY A 53 2.22 -1.37 -15.90
CA GLY A 53 1.08 -1.97 -16.60
C GLY A 53 0.84 -3.44 -16.26
N LEU A 54 1.13 -3.84 -15.02
CA LEU A 54 0.97 -5.22 -14.60
C LEU A 54 -0.50 -5.59 -14.44
N ASN A 55 -0.83 -6.84 -14.74
CA ASN A 55 -2.08 -7.42 -14.32
C ASN A 55 -2.10 -7.51 -12.79
N ALA A 56 -3.18 -7.08 -12.14
CA ALA A 56 -3.24 -7.05 -10.68
C ALA A 56 -3.06 -8.43 -10.05
N GLU A 57 -3.61 -9.47 -10.65
CA GLU A 57 -3.46 -10.84 -10.14
C GLU A 57 -2.01 -11.32 -10.24
N ALA A 58 -1.28 -10.93 -11.29
CA ALA A 58 0.13 -11.26 -11.43
C ALA A 58 0.97 -10.57 -10.36
N TRP A 59 0.68 -9.31 -10.05
CA TRP A 59 1.36 -8.61 -8.96
C TRP A 59 1.05 -9.23 -7.60
N ILE A 60 -0.22 -9.59 -7.35
CA ILE A 60 -0.61 -10.24 -6.10
C ILE A 60 0.15 -11.55 -5.91
N ALA A 61 0.26 -12.36 -6.95
CA ALA A 61 1.02 -13.61 -6.88
C ALA A 61 2.48 -13.36 -6.47
N GLU A 62 3.12 -12.35 -7.06
CA GLU A 62 4.50 -11.97 -6.72
C GLU A 62 4.62 -11.49 -5.27
N ALA A 63 3.74 -10.59 -4.85
CA ALA A 63 3.75 -10.04 -3.49
C ALA A 63 3.51 -11.12 -2.43
N PHE A 64 2.60 -12.04 -2.69
CA PHE A 64 2.29 -13.13 -1.76
C PHE A 64 3.38 -14.19 -1.73
N GLU A 65 4.07 -14.44 -2.83
CA GLU A 65 5.25 -15.31 -2.83
C GLU A 65 6.33 -14.77 -1.89
N ILE A 66 6.56 -13.45 -1.90
CA ILE A 66 7.49 -12.79 -0.97
C ILE A 66 7.01 -12.96 0.47
N ALA A 67 5.74 -12.67 0.75
CA ALA A 67 5.19 -12.73 2.10
C ALA A 67 5.17 -14.16 2.66
N GLU A 68 4.92 -15.15 1.84
CA GLU A 68 4.85 -16.56 2.26
C GLU A 68 6.21 -17.16 2.60
N ALA A 69 7.30 -16.50 2.24
CA ALA A 69 8.64 -16.88 2.69
C ALA A 69 8.82 -16.68 4.21
N TYR A 70 7.90 -15.94 4.85
CA TYR A 70 7.96 -15.66 6.27
C TYR A 70 6.76 -16.24 7.01
N THR A 71 6.97 -16.62 8.28
CA THR A 71 5.90 -17.10 9.16
C THR A 71 4.88 -15.99 9.41
N THR A 72 5.37 -14.78 9.64
CA THR A 72 4.50 -13.61 9.85
C THR A 72 5.18 -12.35 9.35
N THR A 73 4.36 -11.40 8.91
CA THR A 73 4.80 -10.06 8.56
C THR A 73 3.92 -9.04 9.25
N GLN A 74 4.47 -7.87 9.50
CA GLN A 74 3.70 -6.75 10.03
C GLN A 74 4.13 -5.47 9.36
N HIS A 75 3.19 -4.82 8.66
CA HIS A 75 3.41 -3.54 8.00
C HIS A 75 2.76 -2.44 8.86
N ILE A 76 3.57 -1.49 9.30
CA ILE A 76 3.11 -0.30 10.00
C ILE A 76 3.24 0.88 9.05
N ILE A 77 2.11 1.44 8.63
CA ILE A 77 2.06 2.57 7.70
C ILE A 77 1.58 3.79 8.47
N THR A 78 2.38 4.84 8.45
CA THR A 78 2.14 6.04 9.27
C THR A 78 2.46 7.31 8.50
N ASN A 79 2.23 8.46 9.13
CA ASN A 79 2.63 9.77 8.60
C ASN A 79 2.03 10.05 7.22
N HIS A 80 0.76 9.71 7.06
CA HIS A 80 0.06 9.88 5.78
C HIS A 80 -0.07 11.35 5.41
N GLU A 81 0.24 11.65 4.15
CA GLU A 81 -0.08 12.91 3.51
C GLU A 81 -0.89 12.60 2.26
N VAL A 82 -2.12 13.09 2.23
CA VAL A 82 -3.05 12.83 1.12
C VAL A 82 -3.31 14.13 0.38
N ASP A 83 -3.07 14.11 -0.93
CA ASP A 83 -3.35 15.22 -1.83
C ASP A 83 -4.37 14.80 -2.89
N PHE A 84 -5.27 15.72 -3.24
CA PHE A 84 -6.23 15.53 -4.31
C PHE A 84 -5.95 16.57 -5.39
N PRO A 85 -5.26 16.20 -6.50
CA PRO A 85 -4.88 17.15 -7.55
C PRO A 85 -6.07 17.89 -8.16
N ASP A 86 -7.21 17.22 -8.26
CA ASP A 86 -8.43 17.74 -8.85
C ASP A 86 -9.51 18.06 -7.80
N GLY A 87 -9.10 18.19 -6.53
CA GLY A 87 -10.00 18.43 -5.41
C GLY A 87 -10.64 17.14 -4.86
N PRO A 88 -11.36 17.25 -3.71
CA PRO A 88 -11.94 16.08 -3.03
C PRO A 88 -13.08 15.40 -3.81
N HIS A 89 -13.63 16.06 -4.80
CA HIS A 89 -14.69 15.51 -5.67
C HIS A 89 -14.14 14.94 -6.98
N GLY A 90 -12.82 15.03 -7.20
CA GLY A 90 -12.15 14.41 -8.34
C GLY A 90 -11.90 12.93 -8.11
N ASP A 91 -11.32 12.27 -9.11
CA ASP A 91 -11.08 10.82 -9.10
C ASP A 91 -9.62 10.44 -8.87
N GLU A 92 -8.78 11.41 -8.52
CA GLU A 92 -7.34 11.21 -8.32
C GLU A 92 -6.92 11.56 -6.90
N ALA A 93 -6.03 10.74 -6.33
CA ALA A 93 -5.38 11.00 -5.06
C ALA A 93 -3.92 10.55 -5.10
N ARG A 94 -3.11 11.23 -4.31
CA ARG A 94 -1.73 10.83 -4.01
C ARG A 94 -1.63 10.65 -2.50
N CYS A 95 -1.07 9.53 -2.07
CA CYS A 95 -0.82 9.30 -0.66
C CYS A 95 0.63 8.96 -0.43
N ARG A 96 1.34 9.82 0.30
CA ARG A 96 2.69 9.54 0.79
C ARG A 96 2.60 9.10 2.24
N ALA A 97 3.43 8.15 2.62
CA ALA A 97 3.43 7.62 3.97
C ALA A 97 4.78 7.01 4.32
N TYR A 98 5.01 6.77 5.61
CA TYR A 98 6.16 6.00 6.06
C TYR A 98 5.77 4.56 6.27
N LEU A 99 6.75 3.67 6.08
CA LEU A 99 6.59 2.25 6.29
C LEU A 99 7.67 1.73 7.22
N GLN A 100 7.28 0.96 8.23
CA GLN A 100 8.15 -0.02 8.86
C GLN A 100 7.52 -1.39 8.68
N ALA A 101 8.30 -2.35 8.20
CA ALA A 101 7.79 -3.70 7.96
C ALA A 101 8.73 -4.72 8.60
N GLN A 102 8.14 -5.57 9.43
CA GLN A 102 8.82 -6.70 10.07
C GLN A 102 8.47 -7.98 9.34
N HIS A 103 9.48 -8.76 9.00
CA HIS A 103 9.35 -10.09 8.41
C HIS A 103 10.02 -11.07 9.36
N TRP A 104 9.31 -12.12 9.79
CA TRP A 104 9.78 -12.95 10.86
C TRP A 104 9.59 -14.45 10.59
N THR A 105 10.63 -15.22 10.90
CA THR A 105 10.57 -16.67 11.06
C THR A 105 11.23 -17.03 12.40
N ALA A 106 11.17 -18.28 12.78
CA ALA A 106 11.85 -18.74 14.02
C ALA A 106 13.38 -18.60 13.95
N GLU A 107 13.95 -18.62 12.73
CA GLU A 107 15.40 -18.58 12.51
C GLU A 107 15.93 -17.19 12.17
N GLU A 108 15.10 -16.35 11.57
CA GLU A 108 15.56 -15.04 11.08
C GLU A 108 14.46 -14.00 11.14
N SER A 109 14.87 -12.76 11.18
CA SER A 109 13.94 -11.63 11.03
C SER A 109 14.57 -10.54 10.17
N ARG A 110 13.72 -9.78 9.52
CA ARG A 110 14.10 -8.62 8.72
C ARG A 110 13.18 -7.46 9.08
N LEU A 111 13.78 -6.35 9.48
CA LEU A 111 13.07 -5.10 9.69
C LEU A 111 13.52 -4.11 8.62
N LEU A 112 12.59 -3.49 7.94
CA LEU A 112 12.90 -2.44 6.98
C LEU A 112 12.11 -1.18 7.29
N GLY A 113 12.71 -0.04 6.96
CA GLY A 113 12.05 1.24 6.98
C GLY A 113 12.09 1.85 5.58
N GLY A 114 10.99 2.45 5.19
CA GLY A 114 10.88 3.02 3.86
C GLY A 114 9.78 4.05 3.75
N ARG A 115 9.55 4.46 2.52
CA ARG A 115 8.55 5.47 2.18
C ARG A 115 7.69 4.98 1.04
N TYR A 116 6.38 5.17 1.20
CA TYR A 116 5.42 4.98 0.12
C TYR A 116 5.10 6.30 -0.57
N ASP A 117 4.92 6.23 -1.87
CA ASP A 117 4.33 7.29 -2.70
C ASP A 117 3.35 6.62 -3.65
N HIS A 118 2.11 6.50 -3.19
CA HIS A 118 1.06 5.82 -3.94
C HIS A 118 0.19 6.79 -4.72
N ARG A 119 -0.29 6.32 -5.87
CA ARG A 119 -1.32 7.02 -6.64
C ARG A 119 -2.59 6.16 -6.62
N LEU A 120 -3.70 6.82 -6.37
CA LEU A 120 -5.00 6.16 -6.29
C LEU A 120 -5.97 6.85 -7.23
N ARG A 121 -6.93 6.06 -7.72
CA ARG A 121 -8.06 6.59 -8.47
C ARG A 121 -9.35 6.03 -7.90
N LYS A 122 -10.42 6.80 -8.05
CA LYS A 122 -11.74 6.41 -7.60
C LYS A 122 -12.46 5.68 -8.72
N GLU A 123 -12.82 4.43 -8.46
CA GLU A 123 -13.54 3.57 -9.40
C GLU A 123 -14.82 3.09 -8.74
N ASN A 124 -15.98 3.38 -9.33
CA ASN A 124 -17.26 2.96 -8.79
C ASN A 124 -17.45 3.35 -7.31
N GLY A 125 -16.99 4.54 -6.94
CA GLY A 125 -17.10 5.07 -5.58
C GLY A 125 -16.05 4.59 -4.60
N ALA A 126 -15.10 3.77 -5.01
CA ALA A 126 -14.03 3.23 -4.15
C ALA A 126 -12.64 3.63 -4.64
N TRP A 127 -11.80 4.08 -3.72
CA TRP A 127 -10.40 4.37 -4.02
C TRP A 127 -9.61 3.07 -4.20
N ARG A 128 -8.79 3.02 -5.27
CA ARG A 128 -7.91 1.90 -5.57
C ARG A 128 -6.53 2.42 -5.95
N ILE A 129 -5.50 1.71 -5.48
CA ILE A 129 -4.12 2.05 -5.80
C ILE A 129 -3.84 1.59 -7.23
N TYR A 130 -3.51 2.53 -8.12
CA TYR A 130 -3.09 2.19 -9.48
C TYR A 130 -1.58 2.31 -9.68
N ARG A 131 -0.87 2.91 -8.72
CA ARG A 131 0.58 2.96 -8.71
C ARG A 131 1.09 2.77 -7.28
N ILE A 132 1.88 1.73 -7.08
CA ILE A 132 2.62 1.50 -5.84
C ILE A 132 4.02 2.07 -6.02
N GLY A 133 4.43 2.99 -5.17
CA GLY A 133 5.80 3.48 -5.09
C GLY A 133 6.37 3.18 -3.72
N LEU A 134 7.47 2.45 -3.66
CA LEU A 134 8.18 2.12 -2.43
C LEU A 134 9.66 2.38 -2.58
N GLU A 135 10.21 3.20 -1.69
CA GLU A 135 11.66 3.33 -1.49
C GLU A 135 12.02 2.78 -0.12
N ILE A 136 13.00 1.90 -0.07
CA ILE A 136 13.54 1.37 1.18
C ILE A 136 14.74 2.24 1.57
N ASP A 137 14.66 2.86 2.75
CA ASP A 137 15.70 3.75 3.24
C ASP A 137 16.75 3.00 4.07
N TRP A 138 16.33 1.95 4.77
CA TRP A 138 17.22 1.12 5.58
C TRP A 138 16.63 -0.26 5.80
N MET A 139 17.50 -1.21 6.11
CA MET A 139 17.12 -2.60 6.35
C MET A 139 18.06 -3.20 7.40
N GLN A 140 17.49 -4.01 8.29
CA GLN A 140 18.25 -4.70 9.33
C GLN A 140 17.80 -6.16 9.40
N ASP A 141 18.75 -7.06 9.21
CA ASP A 141 18.52 -8.52 9.31
C ASP A 141 19.10 -9.03 10.62
N SER A 142 18.41 -10.00 11.25
CA SER A 142 18.86 -10.70 12.43
C SER A 142 18.68 -12.21 12.22
N SER A 143 19.65 -13.00 12.69
CA SER A 143 19.56 -14.46 12.69
C SER A 143 19.71 -14.98 14.11
N SER A 144 18.93 -16.00 14.47
CA SER A 144 19.04 -16.66 15.77
C SER A 144 19.97 -17.87 15.73
#